data_2f70cf414690fe69d81e86e5e1015c01
#
_entry.id   2f70cf414690fe69d81e86e5e1015c01
#
_cell.length_a   1.000
_cell.length_b   1.000
_cell.length_c   1.000
_cell.angle_alpha   90.00
_cell.angle_beta   90.00
_cell.angle_gamma   90.00
#
_symmetry.space_group_name_H-M   'P 1'
#
loop_
_entity.id
_entity.type
_entity.pdbx_description
1 polymer ?
#
loop_
_entity_poly.entity_id
_entity_poly.type
_entity_poly.pdbx_seq_one_letter_code
_entity_poly.pdbx_strand_id
1 'polypeptide(L)'
;SDMFMKCRYMDEITGGKGITFATGTPVSNSMTELYTIMRYLQYDTLMNMGMGHFDSWAATFGETVTAIELSPEGTGYRAKTRFARFFNLPELISIFKEAADIQTADMLNLPVPEAEYINEVLKPSEEQKEMVEAFSERAEQVRGGAVDPRVDNMLKITNDGRKCALDQRLLNDMLPDAGESKVNACVENAFQVWE
;
A
#
# COMPACT_ATOMS: atom_id res chain seq x y z
N SER A 1 -4.38 18.20 -10.55
CA SER A 1 -2.91 18.20 -10.56
C SER A 1 -2.39 18.60 -11.94
N ASP A 2 -1.16 19.08 -12.01
CA ASP A 2 -0.50 19.49 -13.27
C ASP A 2 -0.48 18.31 -14.28
N MET A 3 -0.17 17.11 -13.83
CA MET A 3 -0.20 15.91 -14.65
C MET A 3 -1.58 15.66 -15.28
N PHE A 4 -2.66 15.81 -14.53
CA PHE A 4 -4.00 15.64 -15.05
C PHE A 4 -4.32 16.65 -16.18
N MET A 5 -3.95 17.91 -15.99
CA MET A 5 -4.19 18.95 -17.02
C MET A 5 -3.41 18.68 -18.30
N LYS A 6 -2.16 18.20 -18.17
CA LYS A 6 -1.35 17.78 -19.33
C LYS A 6 -1.97 16.60 -20.07
N CYS A 7 -2.47 15.61 -19.33
CA CYS A 7 -3.17 14.48 -19.93
C CYS A 7 -4.46 14.92 -20.65
N ARG A 8 -5.26 15.80 -20.04
CA ARG A 8 -6.47 16.34 -20.71
C ARG A 8 -6.11 17.12 -21.99
N TYR A 9 -5.07 17.92 -21.96
CA TYR A 9 -4.60 18.62 -23.15
C TYR A 9 -4.15 17.66 -24.25
N MET A 10 -3.40 16.61 -23.89
CA MET A 10 -2.99 15.58 -24.85
C MET A 10 -4.19 14.83 -25.44
N ASP A 11 -5.19 14.48 -24.65
CA ASP A 11 -6.43 13.88 -25.12
C ASP A 11 -7.14 14.77 -26.15
N GLU A 12 -7.26 16.05 -25.87
CA GLU A 12 -7.94 17.02 -26.73
C GLU A 12 -7.25 17.14 -28.10
N ILE A 13 -5.93 17.28 -28.12
CA ILE A 13 -5.18 17.48 -29.38
C ILE A 13 -4.98 16.19 -30.19
N THR A 14 -5.08 15.01 -29.56
CA THR A 14 -4.86 13.70 -30.21
C THR A 14 -6.13 12.89 -30.43
N GLY A 15 -7.27 13.39 -29.99
CA GLY A 15 -8.53 12.65 -30.05
C GLY A 15 -8.49 11.37 -29.20
N GLY A 16 -7.96 11.46 -27.98
CA GLY A 16 -7.92 10.35 -27.01
C GLY A 16 -6.79 9.33 -27.22
N LYS A 17 -5.77 9.64 -28.00
CA LYS A 17 -4.69 8.68 -28.37
C LYS A 17 -3.32 9.02 -27.85
N GLY A 18 -3.18 10.10 -27.09
CA GLY A 18 -1.87 10.66 -26.70
C GLY A 18 -1.28 10.12 -25.41
N ILE A 19 -1.95 9.21 -24.69
CA ILE A 19 -1.58 8.80 -23.36
C ILE A 19 -1.59 7.28 -23.26
N THR A 20 -0.50 6.72 -22.71
CA THR A 20 -0.42 5.29 -22.37
C THR A 20 0.13 5.14 -20.97
N PHE A 21 -0.57 4.39 -20.13
CA PHE A 21 -0.10 3.96 -18.81
C PHE A 21 0.20 2.46 -18.84
N ALA A 22 1.33 2.09 -18.25
CA ALA A 22 1.71 0.68 -18.09
C ALA A 22 1.95 0.40 -16.61
N THR A 23 1.31 -0.62 -16.07
CA THR A 23 1.47 -1.05 -14.67
C THR A 23 1.17 -2.54 -14.53
N GLY A 24 1.92 -3.24 -13.68
CA GLY A 24 1.60 -4.60 -13.27
C GLY A 24 0.58 -4.68 -12.11
N THR A 25 0.25 -3.54 -11.49
CA THR A 25 -0.62 -3.47 -10.30
C THR A 25 -1.53 -2.24 -10.38
N PRO A 26 -2.58 -2.27 -11.24
CA PRO A 26 -3.47 -1.13 -11.42
C PRO A 26 -4.26 -0.78 -10.15
N VAL A 27 -4.45 -1.74 -9.27
CA VAL A 27 -5.06 -1.58 -7.94
C VAL A 27 -4.18 -2.30 -6.93
N SER A 28 -3.50 -1.57 -6.05
CA SER A 28 -2.62 -2.15 -5.04
C SER A 28 -3.12 -1.96 -3.61
N ASN A 29 -3.49 -0.74 -3.24
CA ASN A 29 -3.86 -0.41 -1.86
C ASN A 29 -5.33 0.00 -1.70
N SER A 30 -5.94 0.55 -2.73
CA SER A 30 -7.29 1.08 -2.65
C SER A 30 -8.00 1.06 -4.00
N MET A 31 -9.29 0.78 -3.97
CA MET A 31 -10.19 0.89 -5.13
C MET A 31 -10.17 2.29 -5.78
N THR A 32 -9.81 3.33 -5.02
CA THR A 32 -9.69 4.70 -5.52
C THR A 32 -8.61 4.85 -6.58
N GLU A 33 -7.63 3.94 -6.60
CA GLU A 33 -6.57 3.92 -7.63
C GLU A 33 -7.14 3.62 -9.00
N LEU A 34 -8.09 2.67 -9.10
CA LEU A 34 -8.76 2.37 -10.37
C LEU A 34 -9.56 3.57 -10.90
N TYR A 35 -10.32 4.24 -10.02
CA TYR A 35 -11.02 5.48 -10.42
C TYR A 35 -10.01 6.53 -10.93
N THR A 36 -8.87 6.66 -10.26
CA THR A 36 -7.84 7.62 -10.67
C THR A 36 -7.33 7.29 -12.08
N ILE A 37 -7.04 6.03 -12.39
CA ILE A 37 -6.62 5.59 -13.72
C ILE A 37 -7.71 5.86 -14.76
N MET A 38 -8.96 5.47 -14.48
CA MET A 38 -10.10 5.72 -15.37
C MET A 38 -10.28 7.22 -15.62
N ARG A 39 -10.10 8.06 -14.60
CA ARG A 39 -10.18 9.52 -14.73
C ARG A 39 -9.13 10.10 -15.69
N TYR A 40 -7.97 9.47 -15.79
CA TYR A 40 -6.93 9.88 -16.74
C TYR A 40 -7.20 9.38 -18.15
N LEU A 41 -7.69 8.14 -18.31
CA LEU A 41 -7.81 7.47 -19.61
C LEU A 41 -9.21 7.53 -20.21
N GLN A 42 -10.25 7.69 -19.38
CA GLN A 42 -11.66 7.61 -19.77
C GLN A 42 -12.48 8.77 -19.19
N TYR A 43 -11.90 9.96 -19.12
CA TYR A 43 -12.54 11.11 -18.47
C TYR A 43 -13.92 11.41 -19.09
N ASP A 44 -14.01 11.48 -20.41
CA ASP A 44 -15.24 11.83 -21.10
C ASP A 44 -16.29 10.71 -20.96
N THR A 45 -15.89 9.44 -20.97
CA THR A 45 -16.78 8.30 -20.67
C THR A 45 -17.37 8.42 -19.27
N LEU A 46 -16.52 8.69 -18.25
CA LEU A 46 -17.01 8.89 -16.88
C LEU A 46 -17.96 10.09 -16.76
N MET A 47 -17.66 11.20 -17.45
CA MET A 47 -18.54 12.37 -17.44
C MET A 47 -19.89 12.07 -18.08
N ASN A 48 -19.92 11.40 -19.23
CA ASN A 48 -21.13 11.03 -19.94
C ASN A 48 -22.02 10.05 -19.13
N MET A 49 -21.41 9.21 -18.31
CA MET A 49 -22.09 8.27 -17.42
C MET A 49 -22.50 8.91 -16.06
N GLY A 50 -22.23 10.19 -15.84
CA GLY A 50 -22.50 10.87 -14.57
C GLY A 50 -21.57 10.48 -13.43
N MET A 51 -20.47 9.78 -13.72
CA MET A 51 -19.48 9.28 -12.76
C MET A 51 -18.16 10.07 -12.75
N GLY A 52 -18.18 11.31 -13.24
CA GLY A 52 -17.00 12.17 -13.28
C GLY A 52 -16.48 12.60 -11.90
N HIS A 53 -17.32 12.50 -10.86
CA HIS A 53 -16.93 12.70 -9.46
C HIS A 53 -16.76 11.35 -8.77
N PHE A 54 -15.73 11.28 -7.88
CA PHE A 54 -15.43 10.04 -7.16
C PHE A 54 -16.61 9.48 -6.38
N ASP A 55 -17.40 10.33 -5.72
CA ASP A 55 -18.53 9.88 -4.91
C ASP A 55 -19.61 9.18 -5.75
N SER A 56 -19.88 9.68 -6.96
CA SER A 56 -20.82 9.05 -7.88
C SER A 56 -20.32 7.69 -8.38
N TRP A 57 -19.03 7.61 -8.73
CA TRP A 57 -18.40 6.36 -9.13
C TRP A 57 -18.36 5.36 -7.98
N ALA A 58 -17.97 5.82 -6.78
CA ALA A 58 -17.92 4.98 -5.59
C ALA A 58 -19.29 4.47 -5.14
N ALA A 59 -20.35 5.26 -5.30
CA ALA A 59 -21.72 4.82 -5.04
C ALA A 59 -22.18 3.73 -6.01
N THR A 60 -21.63 3.69 -7.23
CA THR A 60 -22.00 2.70 -8.25
C THR A 60 -21.19 1.41 -8.12
N PHE A 61 -19.91 1.51 -7.79
CA PHE A 61 -18.97 0.38 -7.85
C PHE A 61 -18.29 0.03 -6.52
N GLY A 62 -18.48 0.81 -5.48
CA GLY A 62 -17.81 0.64 -4.20
C GLY A 62 -18.74 0.22 -3.08
N GLU A 63 -18.36 -0.82 -2.36
CA GLU A 63 -18.96 -1.20 -1.09
C GLU A 63 -18.03 -0.82 0.07
N THR A 64 -18.58 -0.08 1.05
CA THR A 64 -17.83 0.27 2.24
C THR A 64 -18.05 -0.77 3.33
N VAL A 65 -16.97 -1.19 3.96
CA VAL A 65 -16.99 -2.09 5.10
C VAL A 65 -16.35 -1.39 6.30
N THR A 66 -17.05 -1.42 7.43
CA THR A 66 -16.50 -0.96 8.70
C THR A 66 -15.97 -2.17 9.46
N ALA A 67 -14.66 -2.21 9.67
CA ALA A 67 -14.00 -3.24 10.47
C ALA A 67 -13.44 -2.65 11.74
N ILE A 68 -13.44 -3.45 12.81
CA ILE A 68 -12.73 -3.13 14.04
C ILE A 68 -11.29 -3.62 13.86
N GLU A 69 -10.36 -2.69 13.85
CA GLU A 69 -8.93 -2.97 13.68
C GLU A 69 -8.18 -2.64 14.95
N LEU A 70 -7.10 -3.38 15.22
CA LEU A 70 -6.15 -2.99 16.25
C LEU A 70 -5.57 -1.62 15.88
N SER A 71 -5.49 -0.72 16.85
CA SER A 71 -4.86 0.57 16.60
C SER A 71 -3.38 0.36 16.26
N PRO A 72 -2.76 1.22 15.44
CA PRO A 72 -1.35 1.08 15.05
C PRO A 72 -0.39 1.02 16.23
N GLU A 73 -0.82 1.53 17.37
CA GLU A 73 -0.06 1.57 18.61
C GLU A 73 -0.14 0.27 19.42
N GLY A 74 -1.02 -0.65 19.02
CA GLY A 74 -1.23 -1.92 19.73
C GLY A 74 -2.05 -1.83 21.01
N THR A 75 -2.48 -0.64 21.42
CA THR A 75 -3.11 -0.39 22.74
C THR A 75 -4.63 -0.30 22.74
N GLY A 76 -5.28 -0.65 21.62
CA GLY A 76 -6.75 -0.61 21.55
C GLY A 76 -7.31 -0.91 20.19
N TYR A 77 -8.63 -0.86 20.07
CA TYR A 77 -9.35 -1.12 18.83
C TYR A 77 -10.00 0.17 18.32
N ARG A 78 -10.01 0.33 17.00
CA ARG A 78 -10.72 1.43 16.33
C ARG A 78 -11.61 0.90 15.21
N ALA A 79 -12.78 1.49 15.05
CA ALA A 79 -13.61 1.26 13.89
C ALA A 79 -13.04 2.06 12.71
N LYS A 80 -12.78 1.42 11.59
CA LYS A 80 -12.34 2.06 10.35
C LYS A 80 -13.20 1.61 9.19
N THR A 81 -13.82 2.59 8.54
CA THR A 81 -14.61 2.38 7.31
C THR A 81 -13.68 2.54 6.11
N ARG A 82 -13.67 1.56 5.23
CA ARG A 82 -12.90 1.58 3.97
C ARG A 82 -13.76 1.08 2.83
N PHE A 83 -13.44 1.50 1.63
CA PHE A 83 -13.89 0.79 0.43
C PHE A 83 -13.15 -0.55 0.38
N ALA A 84 -13.87 -1.65 0.64
CA ALA A 84 -13.27 -2.97 0.80
C ALA A 84 -13.61 -3.91 -0.34
N ARG A 85 -14.70 -3.67 -1.06
CA ARG A 85 -15.16 -4.53 -2.13
C ARG A 85 -15.64 -3.73 -3.34
N PHE A 86 -15.46 -4.32 -4.50
CA PHE A 86 -16.14 -3.83 -5.71
C PHE A 86 -17.55 -4.42 -5.76
N PHE A 87 -18.49 -3.54 -5.97
CA PHE A 87 -19.85 -3.87 -6.36
C PHE A 87 -19.94 -3.78 -7.88
N ASN A 88 -20.81 -4.58 -8.51
CA ASN A 88 -21.02 -4.57 -9.96
C ASN A 88 -19.70 -4.66 -10.78
N LEU A 89 -18.81 -5.54 -10.36
CA LEU A 89 -17.49 -5.72 -10.95
C LEU A 89 -17.52 -6.04 -12.47
N PRO A 90 -18.46 -6.86 -13.00
CA PRO A 90 -18.51 -7.15 -14.43
C PRO A 90 -18.70 -5.91 -15.29
N GLU A 91 -19.57 -4.99 -14.89
CA GLU A 91 -19.81 -3.73 -15.59
C GLU A 91 -18.59 -2.81 -15.51
N LEU A 92 -17.99 -2.68 -14.31
CA LEU A 92 -16.78 -1.89 -14.10
C LEU A 92 -15.64 -2.38 -15.01
N ILE A 93 -15.40 -3.68 -15.06
CA ILE A 93 -14.35 -4.27 -15.90
C ILE A 93 -14.68 -4.09 -17.39
N SER A 94 -15.96 -4.18 -17.78
CA SER A 94 -16.36 -3.92 -19.16
C SER A 94 -16.05 -2.49 -19.60
N ILE A 95 -16.37 -1.51 -18.77
CA ILE A 95 -16.06 -0.09 -19.03
C ILE A 95 -14.53 0.12 -19.06
N PHE A 96 -13.80 -0.47 -18.11
CA PHE A 96 -12.36 -0.31 -18.05
C PHE A 96 -11.64 -0.91 -19.26
N LYS A 97 -12.10 -2.05 -19.76
CA LYS A 97 -11.56 -2.71 -20.96
C LYS A 97 -11.70 -1.89 -22.26
N GLU A 98 -12.56 -0.89 -22.30
CA GLU A 98 -12.64 0.00 -23.46
C GLU A 98 -11.36 0.82 -23.67
N ALA A 99 -10.60 1.08 -22.58
CA ALA A 99 -9.36 1.86 -22.61
C ALA A 99 -8.12 1.08 -22.11
N ALA A 100 -8.29 -0.18 -21.69
CA ALA A 100 -7.21 -0.98 -21.11
C ALA A 100 -7.07 -2.34 -21.80
N ASP A 101 -5.84 -2.68 -22.17
CA ASP A 101 -5.44 -4.05 -22.48
C ASP A 101 -4.99 -4.74 -21.18
N ILE A 102 -5.74 -5.77 -20.77
CA ILE A 102 -5.53 -6.48 -19.52
C ILE A 102 -4.98 -7.87 -19.84
N GLN A 103 -3.73 -8.11 -19.45
CA GLN A 103 -3.08 -9.39 -19.57
C GLN A 103 -2.82 -9.98 -18.17
N THR A 104 -3.41 -11.12 -17.88
CA THR A 104 -3.16 -11.84 -16.62
C THR A 104 -2.00 -12.83 -16.78
N ALA A 105 -1.42 -13.26 -15.66
CA ALA A 105 -0.32 -14.25 -15.67
C ALA A 105 -0.69 -15.51 -16.44
N ASP A 106 -1.93 -15.98 -16.31
CA ASP A 106 -2.43 -17.18 -16.99
C ASP A 106 -2.52 -17.00 -18.52
N MET A 107 -2.80 -15.78 -18.98
CA MET A 107 -2.85 -15.46 -20.43
C MET A 107 -1.45 -15.38 -21.04
N LEU A 108 -0.45 -14.99 -20.25
CA LEU A 108 0.90 -14.75 -20.74
C LEU A 108 1.74 -16.01 -20.85
N ASN A 109 1.34 -17.14 -20.25
CA ASN A 109 2.08 -18.40 -20.24
C ASN A 109 3.59 -18.20 -19.93
N LEU A 110 3.90 -17.32 -19.00
CA LEU A 110 5.28 -17.05 -18.62
C LEU A 110 5.89 -18.26 -17.92
N PRO A 111 7.17 -18.58 -18.18
CA PRO A 111 7.85 -19.60 -17.41
C PRO A 111 8.02 -19.10 -15.97
N VAL A 112 7.17 -19.61 -15.08
CA VAL A 112 7.25 -19.30 -13.65
C VAL A 112 8.02 -20.41 -12.97
N PRO A 113 9.09 -20.11 -12.21
CA PRO A 113 9.80 -21.13 -11.46
C PRO A 113 8.90 -21.72 -10.37
N GLU A 114 9.08 -23.00 -10.12
CA GLU A 114 8.46 -23.63 -8.96
C GLU A 114 9.08 -23.04 -7.69
N ALA A 115 8.22 -22.58 -6.75
CA ALA A 115 8.66 -21.88 -5.55
C ALA A 115 8.16 -22.59 -4.30
N GLU A 116 9.08 -22.83 -3.38
CA GLU A 116 8.75 -23.28 -2.01
C GLU A 116 8.74 -22.05 -1.07
N TYR A 117 7.67 -21.89 -0.30
CA TYR A 117 7.51 -20.79 0.63
C TYR A 117 7.74 -21.28 2.05
N ILE A 118 8.86 -20.86 2.66
CA ILE A 118 9.24 -21.21 4.02
C ILE A 118 9.08 -19.98 4.91
N ASN A 119 8.26 -20.08 5.96
CA ASN A 119 8.09 -19.02 6.94
C ASN A 119 9.05 -19.25 8.12
N GLU A 120 10.05 -18.40 8.24
CA GLU A 120 10.95 -18.37 9.37
C GLU A 120 10.50 -17.34 10.40
N VAL A 121 10.23 -17.79 11.63
CA VAL A 121 9.76 -16.93 12.70
C VAL A 121 10.86 -16.77 13.74
N LEU A 122 11.32 -15.53 13.89
CA LEU A 122 12.37 -15.16 14.83
C LEU A 122 11.77 -14.55 16.10
N LYS A 123 12.45 -14.77 17.24
CA LYS A 123 12.04 -14.17 18.51
C LYS A 123 12.67 -12.81 18.69
N PRO A 124 11.93 -11.80 19.20
CA PRO A 124 12.49 -10.50 19.51
C PRO A 124 13.47 -10.57 20.67
N SER A 125 14.53 -9.76 20.63
CA SER A 125 15.42 -9.53 21.77
C SER A 125 14.71 -8.77 22.90
N GLU A 126 15.28 -8.71 24.08
CA GLU A 126 14.74 -7.91 25.18
C GLU A 126 14.83 -6.41 24.85
N GLU A 127 15.88 -5.96 24.22
CA GLU A 127 16.04 -4.57 23.76
C GLU A 127 14.95 -4.20 22.72
N GLN A 128 14.59 -5.11 21.81
CA GLN A 128 13.50 -4.88 20.87
C GLN A 128 12.14 -4.75 21.58
N LYS A 129 11.90 -5.53 22.62
CA LYS A 129 10.66 -5.44 23.42
C LYS A 129 10.56 -4.08 24.14
N GLU A 130 11.63 -3.65 24.78
CA GLU A 130 11.71 -2.34 25.44
C GLU A 130 11.48 -1.18 24.44
N MET A 131 12.08 -1.28 23.24
CA MET A 131 11.84 -0.29 22.17
C MET A 131 10.38 -0.23 21.73
N VAL A 132 9.71 -1.38 21.62
CA VAL A 132 8.28 -1.43 21.23
C VAL A 132 7.41 -0.76 22.31
N GLU A 133 7.71 -0.94 23.59
CA GLU A 133 7.04 -0.24 24.68
C GLU A 133 7.26 1.27 24.57
N ALA A 134 8.50 1.71 24.34
CA ALA A 134 8.83 3.13 24.14
C ALA A 134 8.12 3.72 22.90
N PHE A 135 7.94 2.96 21.81
CA PHE A 135 7.16 3.42 20.66
C PHE A 135 5.69 3.62 20.99
N SER A 136 5.11 2.77 21.84
CA SER A 136 3.73 2.92 22.30
C SER A 136 3.56 4.19 23.12
N GLU A 137 4.46 4.49 24.04
CA GLU A 137 4.45 5.74 24.83
C GLU A 137 4.59 6.99 23.93
N ARG A 138 5.53 6.97 22.98
CA ARG A 138 5.71 8.05 22.00
C ARG A 138 4.43 8.28 21.18
N ALA A 139 3.78 7.18 20.73
CA ALA A 139 2.55 7.26 19.97
C ALA A 139 1.41 7.89 20.76
N GLU A 140 1.31 7.61 22.06
CA GLU A 140 0.34 8.24 22.95
C GLU A 140 0.60 9.74 23.12
N GLN A 141 1.85 10.16 23.29
CA GLN A 141 2.25 11.56 23.39
C GLN A 141 1.93 12.35 22.11
N VAL A 142 2.22 11.77 20.93
CA VAL A 142 1.90 12.36 19.64
C VAL A 142 0.38 12.50 19.47
N ARG A 143 -0.39 11.49 19.86
CA ARG A 143 -1.85 11.50 19.79
C ARG A 143 -2.45 12.53 20.76
N GLY A 144 -1.89 12.67 21.93
CA GLY A 144 -2.27 13.66 22.93
C GLY A 144 -1.89 15.10 22.55
N GLY A 145 -1.17 15.31 21.46
CA GLY A 145 -0.70 16.63 21.03
C GLY A 145 0.40 17.21 21.93
N ALA A 146 1.04 16.37 22.74
CA ALA A 146 2.09 16.80 23.68
C ALA A 146 3.45 17.07 23.00
N VAL A 147 3.62 16.64 21.74
CA VAL A 147 4.89 16.75 21.01
C VAL A 147 4.67 17.50 19.69
N ASP A 148 5.60 18.39 19.35
CA ASP A 148 5.58 19.07 18.03
C ASP A 148 5.75 18.02 16.91
N PRO A 149 4.85 17.97 15.90
CA PRO A 149 4.92 17.02 14.79
C PRO A 149 6.24 17.06 13.98
N ARG A 150 7.00 18.17 14.10
CA ARG A 150 8.34 18.30 13.49
C ARG A 150 9.41 17.54 14.27
N VAL A 151 9.19 17.33 15.57
CA VAL A 151 10.12 16.60 16.44
C VAL A 151 9.82 15.10 16.38
N ASP A 152 8.54 14.73 16.61
CA ASP A 152 8.08 13.35 16.51
C ASP A 152 6.66 13.26 15.95
N ASN A 153 6.37 12.18 15.23
CA ASN A 153 5.07 11.96 14.59
C ASN A 153 4.89 10.46 14.29
N MET A 154 3.64 10.07 13.99
CA MET A 154 3.30 8.66 13.71
C MET A 154 4.10 8.04 12.55
N LEU A 155 4.47 8.82 11.53
CA LEU A 155 5.27 8.32 10.41
C LEU A 155 6.68 7.95 10.86
N LYS A 156 7.30 8.78 11.69
CA LYS A 156 8.62 8.53 12.26
C LYS A 156 8.60 7.31 13.18
N ILE A 157 7.63 7.22 14.08
CA ILE A 157 7.44 6.07 14.98
C ILE A 157 7.25 4.77 14.19
N THR A 158 6.42 4.79 13.14
CA THR A 158 6.21 3.62 12.28
C THR A 158 7.47 3.22 11.54
N ASN A 159 8.27 4.18 11.08
CA ASN A 159 9.56 3.91 10.44
C ASN A 159 10.57 3.31 11.42
N ASP A 160 10.63 3.85 12.63
CA ASP A 160 11.48 3.33 13.70
C ASP A 160 11.06 1.89 14.07
N GLY A 161 9.75 1.62 14.17
CA GLY A 161 9.23 0.28 14.40
C GLY A 161 9.61 -0.72 13.30
N ARG A 162 9.60 -0.30 12.04
CA ARG A 162 10.07 -1.15 10.93
C ARG A 162 11.56 -1.46 11.03
N LYS A 163 12.39 -0.48 11.37
CA LYS A 163 13.82 -0.67 11.59
C LYS A 163 14.08 -1.62 12.76
N CYS A 164 13.43 -1.39 13.90
CA CYS A 164 13.49 -2.25 15.07
C CYS A 164 13.13 -3.70 14.75
N ALA A 165 12.08 -3.92 13.96
CA ALA A 165 11.65 -5.25 13.56
C ALA A 165 12.61 -5.99 12.63
N LEU A 166 13.51 -5.29 11.94
CA LEU A 166 14.55 -5.87 11.12
C LEU A 166 15.81 -6.16 11.96
N ASP A 167 16.32 -5.13 12.62
CA ASP A 167 17.51 -5.20 13.45
C ASP A 167 17.56 -3.96 14.37
N GLN A 168 17.77 -4.17 15.66
CA GLN A 168 17.84 -3.08 16.66
C GLN A 168 18.97 -2.07 16.38
N ARG A 169 20.05 -2.51 15.76
CA ARG A 169 21.20 -1.67 15.39
C ARG A 169 20.87 -0.62 14.32
N LEU A 170 19.77 -0.80 13.56
CA LEU A 170 19.29 0.22 12.61
C LEU A 170 18.72 1.47 13.29
N LEU A 171 18.44 1.39 14.60
CA LEU A 171 18.01 2.52 15.41
C LEU A 171 19.14 3.09 16.26
N ASN A 172 19.97 2.22 16.78
CA ASN A 172 21.10 2.59 17.59
C ASN A 172 22.24 1.58 17.37
N ASP A 173 23.28 2.01 16.67
CA ASP A 173 24.45 1.22 16.30
C ASP A 173 25.34 0.80 17.49
N MET A 174 25.10 1.40 18.68
CA MET A 174 25.76 1.02 19.94
C MET A 174 25.14 -0.24 20.57
N LEU A 175 23.97 -0.68 20.11
CA LEU A 175 23.34 -1.89 20.63
C LEU A 175 24.06 -3.16 20.18
N PRO A 176 24.05 -4.22 21.01
CA PRO A 176 24.67 -5.48 20.64
C PRO A 176 23.96 -6.14 19.46
N ASP A 177 24.70 -6.99 18.75
CA ASP A 177 24.10 -7.89 17.78
C ASP A 177 23.23 -8.93 18.50
N ALA A 178 21.94 -8.93 18.22
CA ALA A 178 21.00 -9.86 18.85
C ALA A 178 21.15 -11.32 18.35
N GLY A 179 22.00 -11.58 17.35
CA GLY A 179 22.22 -12.91 16.78
C GLY A 179 21.04 -13.43 15.95
N GLU A 180 19.83 -13.36 16.50
CA GLU A 180 18.59 -13.81 15.85
C GLU A 180 17.82 -12.65 15.18
N SER A 181 18.49 -11.59 14.71
CA SER A 181 17.83 -10.53 13.96
C SER A 181 17.37 -11.02 12.56
N LYS A 182 16.33 -10.41 12.00
CA LYS A 182 15.87 -10.76 10.64
C LYS A 182 16.95 -10.51 9.59
N VAL A 183 17.82 -9.54 9.83
CA VAL A 183 18.97 -9.27 8.94
C VAL A 183 19.96 -10.43 8.99
N ASN A 184 20.30 -10.91 10.19
CA ASN A 184 21.22 -12.03 10.35
C ASN A 184 20.66 -13.33 9.74
N ALA A 185 19.40 -13.64 10.01
CA ALA A 185 18.73 -14.79 9.41
C ALA A 185 18.68 -14.72 7.87
N CYS A 186 18.39 -13.53 7.32
CA CYS A 186 18.43 -13.32 5.87
C CYS A 186 19.82 -13.55 5.28
N VAL A 187 20.89 -13.09 5.97
CA VAL A 187 22.28 -13.31 5.54
C VAL A 187 22.62 -14.78 5.58
N GLU A 188 22.26 -15.48 6.65
CA GLU A 188 22.51 -16.91 6.81
C GLU A 188 21.81 -17.73 5.73
N ASN A 189 20.51 -17.46 5.48
CA ASN A 189 19.75 -18.14 4.44
C ASN A 189 20.32 -17.84 3.04
N ALA A 190 20.74 -16.61 2.78
CA ALA A 190 21.36 -16.26 1.51
C ALA A 190 22.68 -17.01 1.32
N PHE A 191 23.47 -17.19 2.37
CA PHE A 191 24.73 -17.92 2.33
C PHE A 191 24.50 -19.43 2.08
N GLN A 192 23.51 -20.04 2.75
CA GLN A 192 23.16 -21.44 2.55
C GLN A 192 22.67 -21.73 1.13
N VAL A 193 21.98 -20.78 0.49
CA VAL A 193 21.53 -20.94 -0.92
C VAL A 193 22.70 -20.75 -1.89
N TRP A 194 23.71 -19.96 -1.50
CA TRP A 194 24.90 -19.70 -2.34
C TRP A 194 25.85 -20.90 -2.39
N GLU A 195 26.06 -21.64 -1.29
CA GLU A 195 26.89 -22.85 -1.24
C GLU A 195 26.26 -24.04 -1.98
#